data_566379c99f5b2e730b4e6292e5ddc7b0
#
_entry.id   566379c99f5b2e730b4e6292e5ddc7b0
#
_cell.length_a   1.000
_cell.length_b   1.000
_cell.length_c   1.000
_cell.angle_alpha   90.00
_cell.angle_beta   90.00
_cell.angle_gamma   90.00
#
_symmetry.space_group_name_H-M   'P 1'
#
loop_
_entity.id
_entity.type
_entity.pdbx_description
1 polymer ?
#
loop_
_entity_poly.entity_id
_entity_poly.type
_entity_poly.pdbx_seq_one_letter_code
_entity_poly.pdbx_strand_id
1 'polypeptide(L)'
;MSRALKSRIDQLTKVERQALGQIGRTRRSRFDHKFSLSLLRMREIEALIRHRHGQMIPDPTGTDDVDACMAYVTAAAGSQSDQDMRDWCAYWAPWISPSDLDAIVIRSSTRKRMIPADDVARLLGVTFELRSLLTFKTIGACDVSKAERQRLAKDRKRERDRLRAATKRSQNVRMDRASYEANSAERLRP
;
A
#
# COMPACT_ATOMS: atom_id res chain seq x y z
N MET A 1 -14.71 -0.76 -32.72
CA MET A 1 -14.97 -2.19 -33.04
C MET A 1 -15.52 -2.29 -34.44
N SER A 2 -14.88 -3.07 -35.33
CA SER A 2 -15.28 -3.25 -36.72
C SER A 2 -16.62 -4.00 -36.82
N ARG A 3 -17.47 -3.60 -37.79
CA ARG A 3 -18.79 -4.22 -38.10
C ARG A 3 -18.68 -5.75 -38.30
N ALA A 4 -17.59 -6.26 -38.85
CA ALA A 4 -17.30 -7.68 -39.06
C ALA A 4 -17.12 -8.46 -37.73
N LEU A 5 -16.57 -7.86 -36.70
CA LEU A 5 -16.41 -8.49 -35.39
C LEU A 5 -17.74 -8.62 -34.63
N LYS A 6 -18.66 -7.67 -34.78
CA LYS A 6 -20.00 -7.75 -34.19
C LYS A 6 -20.81 -8.89 -34.80
N SER A 7 -20.82 -9.05 -36.13
CA SER A 7 -21.59 -10.11 -36.81
C SER A 7 -21.11 -11.52 -36.42
N ARG A 8 -19.80 -11.69 -36.15
CA ARG A 8 -19.23 -12.98 -35.72
C ARG A 8 -19.57 -13.35 -34.30
N ILE A 9 -19.72 -12.35 -33.42
CA ILE A 9 -20.13 -12.56 -31.99
C ILE A 9 -21.63 -12.93 -31.92
N ASP A 10 -22.45 -12.38 -32.82
CA ASP A 10 -23.89 -12.66 -32.84
C ASP A 10 -24.21 -14.08 -33.37
N GLN A 11 -23.28 -14.74 -34.06
CA GLN A 11 -23.39 -16.12 -34.53
C GLN A 11 -22.95 -17.17 -33.50
N LEU A 12 -22.34 -16.76 -32.37
CA LEU A 12 -21.89 -17.68 -31.34
C LEU A 12 -23.07 -18.23 -30.51
N THR A 13 -23.02 -19.51 -30.21
CA THR A 13 -23.98 -20.13 -29.32
C THR A 13 -23.89 -19.53 -27.89
N LYS A 14 -24.96 -19.71 -27.10
CA LYS A 14 -24.98 -19.22 -25.70
C LYS A 14 -23.80 -19.77 -24.88
N VAL A 15 -23.38 -21.01 -25.17
CA VAL A 15 -22.27 -21.70 -24.49
C VAL A 15 -20.93 -21.05 -24.86
N GLU A 16 -20.70 -20.76 -26.14
CA GLU A 16 -19.47 -20.10 -26.62
C GLU A 16 -19.36 -18.66 -26.13
N ARG A 17 -20.47 -17.93 -26.05
CA ARG A 17 -20.50 -16.58 -25.42
C ARG A 17 -20.18 -16.63 -23.94
N GLN A 18 -20.63 -17.68 -23.24
CA GLN A 18 -20.34 -17.89 -21.83
C GLN A 18 -18.87 -18.25 -21.61
N ALA A 19 -18.27 -19.09 -22.47
CA ALA A 19 -16.86 -19.45 -22.45
C ALA A 19 -15.96 -18.23 -22.75
N LEU A 20 -16.30 -17.38 -23.73
CA LEU A 20 -15.60 -16.13 -24.01
C LEU A 20 -15.69 -15.14 -22.84
N GLY A 21 -16.83 -15.07 -22.15
CA GLY A 21 -17.00 -14.27 -20.94
C GLY A 21 -16.16 -14.79 -19.76
N GLN A 22 -15.98 -16.11 -19.66
CA GLN A 22 -15.11 -16.74 -18.66
C GLN A 22 -13.62 -16.53 -18.97
N ILE A 23 -13.22 -16.61 -20.25
CA ILE A 23 -11.85 -16.31 -20.68
C ILE A 23 -11.47 -14.86 -20.38
N GLY A 24 -12.41 -13.92 -20.57
CA GLY A 24 -12.23 -12.51 -20.19
C GLY A 24 -12.12 -12.29 -18.67
N ARG A 25 -12.83 -13.11 -17.86
CA ARG A 25 -12.73 -13.10 -16.38
C ARG A 25 -11.45 -13.73 -15.88
N THR A 26 -10.97 -14.82 -16.48
CA THR A 26 -9.71 -15.45 -16.10
C THR A 26 -8.50 -14.57 -16.41
N ARG A 27 -8.54 -13.72 -17.43
CA ARG A 27 -7.51 -12.68 -17.65
C ARG A 27 -7.49 -11.60 -16.58
N ARG A 28 -8.62 -11.25 -15.96
CA ARG A 28 -8.66 -10.33 -14.81
C ARG A 28 -8.13 -10.98 -13.53
N SER A 29 -8.26 -12.30 -13.35
CA SER A 29 -7.75 -13.00 -12.18
C SER A 29 -6.21 -13.14 -12.15
N ARG A 30 -5.49 -12.87 -13.24
CA ARG A 30 -4.02 -12.80 -13.25
C ARG A 30 -3.45 -11.65 -12.39
N PHE A 31 -4.27 -10.71 -11.96
CA PHE A 31 -3.90 -9.63 -11.05
C PHE A 31 -4.51 -9.79 -9.64
N ASP A 32 -5.16 -10.91 -9.33
CA ASP A 32 -5.54 -11.28 -7.97
C ASP A 32 -4.32 -11.82 -7.20
N HIS A 33 -3.25 -11.02 -7.15
CA HIS A 33 -2.31 -11.14 -6.05
C HIS A 33 -3.09 -10.78 -4.80
N LYS A 34 -3.50 -11.79 -4.03
CA LYS A 34 -4.12 -11.59 -2.72
C LYS A 34 -3.26 -10.58 -1.98
N PHE A 35 -3.87 -9.47 -1.58
CA PHE A 35 -3.18 -8.42 -0.83
C PHE A 35 -2.54 -9.07 0.41
N SER A 36 -1.22 -9.09 0.47
CA SER A 36 -0.46 -9.60 1.60
C SER A 36 0.05 -8.45 2.44
N LEU A 37 -0.45 -8.32 3.66
CA LEU A 37 0.06 -7.36 4.64
C LEU A 37 1.52 -7.61 4.96
N SER A 38 1.94 -8.88 5.00
CA SER A 38 3.33 -9.27 5.22
C SER A 38 4.25 -8.73 4.15
N LEU A 39 3.90 -8.94 2.88
CA LEU A 39 4.67 -8.45 1.75
C LEU A 39 4.72 -6.91 1.70
N LEU A 40 3.60 -6.24 2.03
CA LEU A 40 3.59 -4.79 2.09
C LEU A 40 4.50 -4.27 3.20
N ARG A 41 4.48 -4.90 4.38
CA ARG A 41 5.38 -4.55 5.48
C ARG A 41 6.85 -4.72 5.11
N MET A 42 7.19 -5.81 4.44
CA MET A 42 8.56 -6.05 3.96
C MET A 42 9.04 -4.91 3.06
N ARG A 43 8.22 -4.55 2.08
CA ARG A 43 8.53 -3.41 1.17
C ARG A 43 8.68 -2.08 1.92
N GLU A 44 7.90 -1.87 2.97
CA GLU A 44 8.03 -0.67 3.81
C GLU A 44 9.33 -0.68 4.63
N ILE A 45 9.74 -1.85 5.17
CA ILE A 45 11.04 -2.01 5.86
C ILE A 45 12.18 -1.78 4.87
N GLU A 46 12.13 -2.38 3.69
CA GLU A 46 13.14 -2.18 2.64
C GLU A 46 13.24 -0.71 2.20
N ALA A 47 12.10 -0.02 2.06
CA ALA A 47 12.08 1.41 1.75
C ALA A 47 12.73 2.24 2.86
N LEU A 48 12.53 1.87 4.13
CA LEU A 48 13.18 2.50 5.26
C LEU A 48 14.69 2.28 5.26
N ILE A 49 15.14 1.04 4.98
CA ILE A 49 16.57 0.72 4.86
C ILE A 49 17.20 1.57 3.76
N ARG A 50 16.60 1.61 2.56
CA ARG A 50 17.10 2.44 1.45
C ARG A 50 17.16 3.91 1.80
N HIS A 51 16.17 4.41 2.51
CA HIS A 51 16.11 5.82 2.92
C HIS A 51 17.24 6.18 3.90
N ARG A 52 17.56 5.30 4.85
CA ARG A 52 18.54 5.57 5.90
C ARG A 52 19.98 5.19 5.52
N HIS A 53 20.13 4.08 4.78
CA HIS A 53 21.43 3.44 4.52
C HIS A 53 21.78 3.35 3.03
N GLY A 54 20.85 3.67 2.14
CA GLY A 54 21.05 3.63 0.70
C GLY A 54 20.74 2.26 0.09
N GLN A 55 21.61 1.26 0.26
CA GLN A 55 21.44 -0.03 -0.41
C GLN A 55 21.07 -1.19 0.53
N MET A 56 21.83 -1.37 1.61
CA MET A 56 21.67 -2.49 2.55
C MET A 56 21.90 -2.00 3.99
N ILE A 57 21.57 -2.84 4.95
CA ILE A 57 21.86 -2.60 6.36
C ILE A 57 23.39 -2.64 6.54
N PRO A 58 24.00 -1.60 7.11
CA PRO A 58 25.46 -1.58 7.33
C PRO A 58 25.88 -2.71 8.27
N ASP A 59 27.10 -3.18 8.09
CA ASP A 59 27.71 -4.13 9.02
C ASP A 59 28.00 -3.42 10.34
N PRO A 60 27.37 -3.82 11.45
CA PRO A 60 27.57 -3.18 12.75
C PRO A 60 28.79 -3.69 13.51
N THR A 61 29.61 -4.56 12.91
CA THR A 61 30.78 -5.16 13.58
C THR A 61 31.73 -4.08 14.06
N GLY A 62 31.95 -4.05 15.36
CA GLY A 62 32.83 -3.04 16.00
C GLY A 62 32.19 -1.67 16.21
N THR A 63 30.87 -1.53 16.08
CA THR A 63 30.10 -0.32 16.37
C THR A 63 29.05 -0.58 17.45
N ASP A 64 28.51 0.49 18.04
CA ASP A 64 27.43 0.41 19.02
C ASP A 64 26.04 0.26 18.36
N ASP A 65 25.99 0.15 17.02
CA ASP A 65 24.74 0.13 16.24
C ASP A 65 24.15 -1.28 16.02
N VAL A 66 24.70 -2.31 16.66
CA VAL A 66 24.26 -3.71 16.51
C VAL A 66 22.76 -3.84 16.75
N ASP A 67 22.23 -3.27 17.83
CA ASP A 67 20.81 -3.34 18.17
C ASP A 67 19.93 -2.65 17.11
N ALA A 68 20.39 -1.50 16.61
CA ALA A 68 19.67 -0.76 15.57
C ALA A 68 19.64 -1.52 14.23
N CYS A 69 20.74 -2.17 13.86
CA CYS A 69 20.81 -3.01 12.66
C CYS A 69 19.98 -4.30 12.81
N MET A 70 20.06 -4.96 13.96
CA MET A 70 19.27 -6.16 14.28
C MET A 70 17.78 -5.87 14.38
N ALA A 71 17.38 -4.64 14.68
CA ALA A 71 15.98 -4.22 14.73
C ALA A 71 15.28 -4.41 13.35
N TYR A 72 15.95 -4.12 12.24
CA TYR A 72 15.39 -4.37 10.89
C TYR A 72 15.15 -5.84 10.65
N VAL A 73 16.12 -6.68 10.97
CA VAL A 73 16.03 -8.14 10.80
C VAL A 73 14.90 -8.71 11.66
N THR A 74 14.79 -8.25 12.91
CA THR A 74 13.71 -8.66 13.83
C THR A 74 12.34 -8.22 13.33
N ALA A 75 12.22 -7.01 12.78
CA ALA A 75 10.97 -6.51 12.22
C ALA A 75 10.55 -7.30 10.96
N ALA A 76 11.52 -7.69 10.14
CA ALA A 76 11.32 -8.47 8.92
C ALA A 76 10.90 -9.91 9.22
N ALA A 77 11.54 -10.57 10.18
CA ALA A 77 11.37 -11.98 10.51
C ALA A 77 9.93 -12.37 10.88
N GLY A 78 9.12 -11.45 11.43
CA GLY A 78 7.72 -11.70 11.74
C GLY A 78 6.78 -11.63 10.54
N SER A 79 7.30 -11.46 9.32
CA SER A 79 6.50 -11.17 8.13
C SER A 79 6.71 -12.16 6.98
N GLN A 80 7.65 -13.09 7.07
CA GLN A 80 8.02 -14.01 5.99
C GLN A 80 8.09 -15.48 6.43
N SER A 81 8.18 -16.39 5.45
CA SER A 81 8.57 -17.77 5.70
C SER A 81 10.06 -17.86 6.03
N ASP A 82 10.47 -18.99 6.64
CA ASP A 82 11.86 -19.19 7.08
C ASP A 82 12.85 -19.09 5.90
N GLN A 83 12.50 -19.67 4.75
CA GLN A 83 13.36 -19.60 3.56
C GLN A 83 13.42 -18.20 2.98
N ASP A 84 12.27 -17.54 2.82
CA ASP A 84 12.24 -16.17 2.31
C ASP A 84 13.03 -15.22 3.21
N MET A 85 13.05 -15.48 4.54
CA MET A 85 13.83 -14.69 5.49
C MET A 85 15.34 -14.89 5.31
N ARG A 86 15.78 -16.11 5.02
CA ARG A 86 17.21 -16.39 4.75
C ARG A 86 17.67 -15.68 3.48
N ASP A 87 16.88 -15.77 2.41
CA ASP A 87 17.16 -15.10 1.14
C ASP A 87 17.16 -13.57 1.29
N TRP A 88 16.23 -13.06 2.11
CA TRP A 88 16.16 -11.63 2.42
C TRP A 88 17.40 -11.16 3.20
N CYS A 89 17.83 -11.89 4.23
CA CYS A 89 19.03 -11.55 5.00
C CYS A 89 20.30 -11.63 4.15
N ALA A 90 20.41 -12.61 3.25
CA ALA A 90 21.56 -12.71 2.35
C ALA A 90 21.75 -11.45 1.49
N TYR A 91 20.66 -10.74 1.18
CA TYR A 91 20.72 -9.50 0.42
C TYR A 91 20.85 -8.24 1.30
N TRP A 92 20.01 -8.14 2.36
CA TRP A 92 19.88 -6.91 3.14
C TRP A 92 20.80 -6.84 4.35
N ALA A 93 21.21 -7.96 4.92
CA ALA A 93 22.07 -8.08 6.11
C ALA A 93 23.09 -9.20 5.94
N PRO A 94 23.98 -9.15 4.93
CA PRO A 94 24.92 -10.25 4.63
C PRO A 94 25.92 -10.53 5.74
N TRP A 95 26.08 -9.60 6.67
CA TRP A 95 26.96 -9.69 7.83
C TRP A 95 26.40 -10.60 8.95
N ILE A 96 25.09 -10.93 8.93
CA ILE A 96 24.47 -11.71 10.00
C ILE A 96 25.01 -13.14 10.00
N SER A 97 25.38 -13.64 11.16
CA SER A 97 25.85 -15.02 11.27
C SER A 97 24.70 -16.03 11.05
N PRO A 98 24.96 -17.21 10.46
CA PRO A 98 23.95 -18.26 10.31
C PRO A 98 23.29 -18.65 11.62
N SER A 99 24.03 -18.68 12.74
CA SER A 99 23.50 -19.00 14.07
C SER A 99 22.52 -17.97 14.60
N ASP A 100 22.82 -16.67 14.39
CA ASP A 100 21.92 -15.57 14.81
C ASP A 100 20.67 -15.54 13.95
N LEU A 101 20.83 -15.78 12.65
CA LEU A 101 19.70 -15.90 11.73
C LEU A 101 18.77 -17.06 12.12
N ASP A 102 19.33 -18.24 12.42
CA ASP A 102 18.55 -19.39 12.88
C ASP A 102 17.79 -19.09 14.18
N ALA A 103 18.43 -18.45 15.13
CA ALA A 103 17.78 -18.04 16.39
C ALA A 103 16.61 -17.05 16.15
N ILE A 104 16.75 -16.12 15.20
CA ILE A 104 15.69 -15.17 14.84
C ILE A 104 14.55 -15.89 14.12
N VAL A 105 14.84 -16.75 13.17
CA VAL A 105 13.85 -17.54 12.41
C VAL A 105 13.06 -18.43 13.36
N ILE A 106 13.70 -19.17 14.25
CA ILE A 106 13.04 -20.02 15.26
C ILE A 106 12.12 -19.16 16.16
N ARG A 107 12.61 -18.02 16.62
CA ARG A 107 11.82 -17.10 17.46
C ARG A 107 10.63 -16.52 16.71
N SER A 108 10.76 -16.24 15.41
CA SER A 108 9.67 -15.72 14.60
C SER A 108 8.63 -16.78 14.26
N SER A 109 9.03 -18.01 13.98
CA SER A 109 8.14 -19.13 13.64
C SER A 109 7.21 -19.51 14.80
N THR A 110 7.63 -19.28 16.05
CA THR A 110 6.78 -19.47 17.23
C THR A 110 5.69 -18.41 17.39
N ARG A 111 5.79 -17.29 16.68
CA ARG A 111 4.78 -16.23 16.74
C ARG A 111 3.59 -16.56 15.86
N LYS A 112 2.40 -16.58 16.43
CA LYS A 112 1.15 -16.79 15.71
C LYS A 112 0.66 -15.55 14.94
N ARG A 113 1.22 -14.36 15.20
CA ARG A 113 0.75 -13.07 14.63
C ARG A 113 1.93 -12.16 14.32
N MET A 114 1.74 -11.33 13.30
CA MET A 114 2.68 -10.25 12.98
C MET A 114 2.84 -9.29 14.18
N ILE A 115 4.03 -8.71 14.29
CA ILE A 115 4.30 -7.65 15.26
C ILE A 115 3.34 -6.48 14.99
N PRO A 116 2.70 -5.91 16.03
CA PRO A 116 1.83 -4.74 15.87
C PRO A 116 2.54 -3.56 15.19
N ALA A 117 1.79 -2.76 14.45
CA ALA A 117 2.34 -1.65 13.65
C ALA A 117 3.14 -0.63 14.47
N ASP A 118 2.65 -0.31 15.68
CA ASP A 118 3.28 0.69 16.54
C ASP A 118 4.50 0.11 17.26
N ASP A 119 4.53 -1.22 17.51
CA ASP A 119 5.70 -1.89 18.07
C ASP A 119 6.84 -1.94 17.04
N VAL A 120 6.53 -2.21 15.77
CA VAL A 120 7.51 -2.11 14.69
C VAL A 120 8.04 -0.68 14.56
N ALA A 121 7.16 0.32 14.67
CA ALA A 121 7.58 1.72 14.61
C ALA A 121 8.51 2.09 15.77
N ARG A 122 8.25 1.61 16.97
CA ARG A 122 9.14 1.80 18.14
C ARG A 122 10.47 1.09 17.95
N LEU A 123 10.43 -0.15 17.49
CA LEU A 123 11.63 -0.95 17.22
C LEU A 123 12.53 -0.29 16.19
N LEU A 124 11.95 0.28 15.13
CA LEU A 124 12.69 0.91 14.02
C LEU A 124 12.85 2.44 14.18
N GLY A 125 12.38 3.06 15.27
CA GLY A 125 12.45 4.50 15.47
C GLY A 125 11.76 5.30 14.34
N VAL A 126 10.58 4.84 13.88
CA VAL A 126 9.83 5.50 12.82
C VAL A 126 8.91 6.55 13.40
N THR A 127 9.20 7.83 13.13
CA THR A 127 8.36 8.97 13.52
C THR A 127 7.16 9.13 12.58
N PHE A 128 6.17 9.91 13.00
CA PHE A 128 5.00 10.23 12.15
C PHE A 128 5.37 11.00 10.89
N GLU A 129 6.37 11.87 10.98
CA GLU A 129 6.91 12.59 9.82
C GLU A 129 7.51 11.63 8.80
N LEU A 130 8.45 10.78 9.25
CA LEU A 130 9.10 9.77 8.40
C LEU A 130 8.09 8.79 7.80
N ARG A 131 7.12 8.33 8.60
CA ARG A 131 6.00 7.51 8.14
C ARG A 131 5.21 8.20 7.02
N SER A 132 4.97 9.50 7.15
CA SER A 132 4.21 10.28 6.17
C SER A 132 5.03 10.52 4.89
N LEU A 133 6.31 10.81 5.03
CA LEU A 133 7.26 10.98 3.91
C LEU A 133 7.33 9.72 3.05
N LEU A 134 7.53 8.56 3.69
CA LEU A 134 7.64 7.27 3.00
C LEU A 134 6.27 6.59 2.71
N THR A 135 5.17 7.26 3.04
CA THR A 135 3.79 6.79 2.79
C THR A 135 3.46 5.41 3.38
N PHE A 136 4.02 5.07 4.53
CA PHE A 136 3.83 3.78 5.18
C PHE A 136 2.37 3.55 5.60
N LYS A 137 1.89 2.33 5.38
CA LYS A 137 0.53 1.88 5.69
C LYS A 137 0.50 0.88 6.85
N THR A 138 1.51 -0.01 6.90
CA THR A 138 1.57 -1.13 7.86
C THR A 138 2.49 -0.84 9.05
N ILE A 139 3.44 0.09 8.93
CA ILE A 139 4.29 0.56 10.04
C ILE A 139 3.63 1.78 10.67
N GLY A 140 3.59 1.80 12.00
CA GLY A 140 3.00 2.88 12.80
C GLY A 140 3.88 4.11 12.90
N ALA A 141 3.81 4.78 14.06
CA ALA A 141 4.72 5.84 14.45
C ALA A 141 5.02 5.71 15.95
N CYS A 142 6.25 6.02 16.35
CA CYS A 142 6.68 5.91 17.75
C CYS A 142 6.33 7.15 18.59
N ASP A 143 6.13 8.28 17.93
CA ASP A 143 5.90 9.61 18.53
C ASP A 143 4.41 10.02 18.56
N VAL A 144 3.55 9.40 17.73
CA VAL A 144 2.12 9.73 17.63
C VAL A 144 1.27 8.47 17.76
N SER A 145 0.31 8.49 18.66
CA SER A 145 -0.58 7.36 18.91
C SER A 145 -1.48 7.02 17.70
N LYS A 146 -1.93 5.76 17.62
CA LYS A 146 -2.87 5.33 16.55
C LYS A 146 -4.14 6.17 16.53
N ALA A 147 -4.69 6.50 17.71
CA ALA A 147 -5.91 7.30 17.82
C ALA A 147 -5.70 8.71 17.27
N GLU A 148 -4.59 9.33 17.60
CA GLU A 148 -4.22 10.66 17.12
C GLU A 148 -3.96 10.68 15.63
N ARG A 149 -3.23 9.69 15.08
CA ARG A 149 -3.05 9.54 13.63
C ARG A 149 -4.38 9.41 12.89
N GLN A 150 -5.35 8.68 13.46
CA GLN A 150 -6.69 8.57 12.88
C GLN A 150 -7.45 9.91 12.91
N ARG A 151 -7.32 10.66 14.02
CA ARG A 151 -7.89 12.01 14.12
C ARG A 151 -7.32 12.93 13.05
N LEU A 152 -6.00 13.03 12.95
CA LEU A 152 -5.31 13.82 11.93
C LEU A 152 -5.70 13.43 10.50
N ALA A 153 -5.87 12.14 10.22
CA ALA A 153 -6.31 11.67 8.91
C ALA A 153 -7.76 12.10 8.60
N LYS A 154 -8.66 12.06 9.58
CA LYS A 154 -10.04 12.55 9.44
C LYS A 154 -10.09 14.06 9.18
N ASP A 155 -9.28 14.83 9.90
CA ASP A 155 -9.24 16.28 9.74
C ASP A 155 -8.68 16.69 8.38
N ARG A 156 -7.59 16.04 7.92
CA ARG A 156 -7.06 16.22 6.55
C ARG A 156 -8.08 15.83 5.46
N LYS A 157 -8.88 14.79 5.70
CA LYS A 157 -9.95 14.42 4.77
C LYS A 157 -11.04 15.50 4.71
N ARG A 158 -11.51 15.96 5.88
CA ARG A 158 -12.51 17.03 5.96
C ARG A 158 -12.07 18.30 5.24
N GLU A 159 -10.82 18.68 5.43
CA GLU A 159 -10.27 19.88 4.77
C GLU A 159 -10.19 19.69 3.24
N ARG A 160 -9.72 18.56 2.76
CA ARG A 160 -9.72 18.26 1.31
C ARG A 160 -11.13 18.25 0.72
N ASP A 161 -12.10 17.69 1.44
CA ASP A 161 -13.49 17.63 0.98
C ASP A 161 -14.10 19.05 0.95
N ARG A 162 -13.77 19.89 1.95
CA ARG A 162 -14.14 21.30 2.00
C ARG A 162 -13.58 22.09 0.80
N LEU A 163 -12.28 21.94 0.53
CA LEU A 163 -11.61 22.57 -0.60
C LEU A 163 -12.21 22.13 -1.95
N ARG A 164 -12.44 20.82 -2.13
CA ARG A 164 -13.10 20.29 -3.32
C ARG A 164 -14.51 20.87 -3.51
N ALA A 165 -15.28 20.96 -2.43
CA ALA A 165 -16.61 21.53 -2.48
C ALA A 165 -16.59 23.02 -2.84
N ALA A 166 -15.62 23.78 -2.30
CA ALA A 166 -15.41 25.18 -2.64
C ALA A 166 -15.05 25.37 -4.12
N THR A 167 -14.09 24.58 -4.62
CA THR A 167 -13.69 24.58 -6.04
C THR A 167 -14.88 24.25 -6.95
N LYS A 168 -15.66 23.20 -6.60
CA LYS A 168 -16.85 22.86 -7.38
C LYS A 168 -17.91 23.98 -7.39
N ARG A 169 -18.08 24.67 -6.28
CA ARG A 169 -19.00 25.83 -6.22
C ARG A 169 -18.52 27.00 -7.07
N SER A 170 -17.23 27.29 -7.10
CA SER A 170 -16.66 28.36 -7.93
C SER A 170 -16.70 28.04 -9.42
N GLN A 171 -16.57 26.75 -9.77
CA GLN A 171 -16.65 26.28 -11.16
C GLN A 171 -18.09 26.19 -11.69
N ASN A 172 -19.07 25.93 -10.83
CA ASN A 172 -20.48 26.01 -11.19
C ASN A 172 -20.88 27.48 -11.22
N VAL A 173 -20.72 28.09 -12.40
CA VAL A 173 -21.35 29.38 -12.69
C VAL A 173 -22.85 29.17 -12.46
N ARG A 174 -23.39 29.78 -11.41
CA ARG A 174 -24.85 29.86 -11.22
C ARG A 174 -25.41 30.52 -12.46
N MET A 175 -26.09 29.73 -13.29
CA MET A 175 -26.91 30.34 -14.36
C MET A 175 -27.87 31.30 -13.68
N ASP A 176 -27.79 32.55 -14.05
CA ASP A 176 -28.74 33.55 -13.64
C ASP A 176 -30.16 33.10 -14.00
N ARG A 177 -31.14 33.45 -13.18
CA ARG A 177 -32.52 33.01 -13.36
C ARG A 177 -33.06 33.41 -14.76
N ALA A 178 -32.68 34.57 -15.25
CA ALA A 178 -33.04 35.03 -16.58
C ALA A 178 -32.46 34.11 -17.69
N SER A 179 -31.22 33.69 -17.56
CA SER A 179 -30.55 32.73 -18.47
C SER A 179 -31.20 31.34 -18.42
N TYR A 180 -31.64 30.88 -17.24
CA TYR A 180 -32.34 29.62 -17.09
C TYR A 180 -33.74 29.68 -17.77
N GLU A 181 -34.48 30.76 -17.57
CA GLU A 181 -35.81 30.98 -18.19
C GLU A 181 -35.70 31.10 -19.72
N ALA A 182 -34.68 31.81 -20.23
CA ALA A 182 -34.39 31.88 -21.66
C ALA A 182 -34.08 30.54 -22.29
N ASN A 183 -33.19 29.72 -21.69
CA ASN A 183 -32.86 28.38 -22.14
C ASN A 183 -34.06 27.41 -22.06
N SER A 184 -34.92 27.60 -21.06
CA SER A 184 -36.13 26.80 -20.91
C SER A 184 -37.16 27.14 -21.99
N ALA A 185 -37.34 28.43 -22.29
CA ALA A 185 -38.23 28.90 -23.35
C ALA A 185 -37.78 28.46 -24.75
N GLU A 186 -36.46 28.42 -24.99
CA GLU A 186 -35.89 27.95 -26.27
C GLU A 186 -36.10 26.44 -26.49
N ARG A 187 -36.07 25.63 -25.44
CA ARG A 187 -36.36 24.17 -25.49
C ARG A 187 -37.83 23.85 -25.74
N LEU A 188 -38.71 24.75 -25.48
CA LEU A 188 -40.18 24.59 -25.63
C LEU A 188 -40.72 25.18 -26.95
N ARG A 189 -39.84 25.67 -27.82
CA ARG A 189 -40.25 26.10 -29.16
C ARG A 189 -40.41 24.88 -30.06
N PRO A 190 -41.58 24.67 -30.69
CA PRO A 190 -41.87 23.57 -31.58
C PRO A 190 -41.00 23.59 -32.83
#